data_5937880de68be63c426454118b0564e7
#
_entry.id   5937880de68be63c426454118b0564e7
#
_cell.length_a   1.000
_cell.length_b   1.000
_cell.length_c   1.000
_cell.angle_alpha   90.00
_cell.angle_beta   90.00
_cell.angle_gamma   90.00
#
_symmetry.space_group_name_H-M   'P 1'
#
loop_
_entity.id
_entity.type
_entity.pdbx_description
1 polymer ?
#
loop_
_entity_poly.entity_id
_entity_poly.type
_entity_poly.pdbx_seq_one_letter_code
_entity_poly.pdbx_strand_id
1 'polypeptide(L)'
;MQRPVLPLILATVLWAGASPAQADLYGFVDEQGQVRLANEKLDERYQLFVKGEHRNEFQLSSELKFLPAPNRLEDHVIFKRLQKTPNVMKFESMVLNEAQRQKLDPALVKAVIAVESAYDPAAVSPKGAVGLMQVIPGTAERYGVRKIADPRDNVNGGTRYLRDLLDLFKGDLQLALAGYNAGEGAVIKYQNRIPPFPETQAYVKLVMQFYEHFSGGLKKMTSKDDSRIRVTLPGRRNMPLSSEGRAAELIGRASNADAQK
;
A
#
# COMPACT_ATOMS: atom_id res chain seq x y z
N MET A 1 35.96 -72.63 -7.32
CA MET A 1 36.06 -71.21 -6.89
C MET A 1 34.73 -70.51 -7.14
N GLN A 2 33.86 -70.54 -6.15
CA GLN A 2 32.56 -69.85 -6.21
C GLN A 2 32.71 -68.45 -5.60
N ARG A 3 32.29 -67.41 -6.36
CA ARG A 3 32.25 -66.01 -5.87
C ARG A 3 30.92 -65.80 -5.15
N PRO A 4 30.90 -65.23 -3.98
CA PRO A 4 29.65 -64.88 -3.30
C PRO A 4 28.96 -63.76 -3.97
N VAL A 5 27.66 -63.88 -4.26
CA VAL A 5 26.74 -62.86 -4.73
C VAL A 5 26.27 -62.07 -3.50
N LEU A 6 26.65 -60.80 -3.41
CA LEU A 6 26.15 -59.85 -2.40
C LEU A 6 24.73 -59.44 -2.76
N PRO A 7 23.75 -59.51 -1.85
CA PRO A 7 22.42 -58.96 -2.12
C PRO A 7 22.46 -57.44 -2.09
N LEU A 8 21.98 -56.84 -3.19
CA LEU A 8 21.73 -55.43 -3.33
C LEU A 8 20.56 -55.04 -2.42
N ILE A 9 20.86 -54.43 -1.26
CA ILE A 9 19.83 -53.83 -0.39
C ILE A 9 19.40 -52.54 -1.04
N LEU A 10 18.21 -52.55 -1.64
CA LEU A 10 17.52 -51.37 -2.16
C LEU A 10 17.04 -50.55 -0.95
N ALA A 11 17.81 -49.55 -0.51
CA ALA A 11 17.35 -48.57 0.47
C ALA A 11 16.32 -47.68 -0.19
N THR A 12 15.04 -47.97 0.02
CA THR A 12 13.96 -47.03 -0.24
C THR A 12 14.10 -45.85 0.72
N VAL A 13 14.72 -44.77 0.24
CA VAL A 13 14.67 -43.47 0.93
C VAL A 13 13.23 -42.99 0.84
N LEU A 14 12.46 -43.19 1.90
CA LEU A 14 11.22 -42.48 2.14
C LEU A 14 11.56 -41.03 2.23
N TRP A 15 11.36 -40.30 1.15
CA TRP A 15 11.32 -38.85 1.16
C TRP A 15 10.05 -38.44 1.92
N ALA A 16 10.16 -38.37 3.25
CA ALA A 16 9.18 -37.68 4.04
C ALA A 16 9.20 -36.23 3.53
N GLY A 17 8.15 -35.86 2.82
CA GLY A 17 7.92 -34.51 2.37
C GLY A 17 7.87 -33.58 3.60
N ALA A 18 9.02 -33.07 3.99
CA ALA A 18 9.08 -31.95 4.92
C ALA A 18 8.45 -30.77 4.17
N SER A 19 7.21 -30.44 4.51
CA SER A 19 6.65 -29.12 4.17
C SER A 19 7.70 -28.10 4.58
N PRO A 20 8.07 -27.13 3.74
CA PRO A 20 9.03 -26.11 4.12
C PRO A 20 8.52 -25.49 5.42
N ALA A 21 9.28 -25.63 6.48
CA ALA A 21 8.97 -25.01 7.77
C ALA A 21 8.82 -23.50 7.50
N GLN A 22 7.62 -23.01 7.66
CA GLN A 22 7.34 -21.56 7.52
C GLN A 22 7.94 -20.90 8.76
N ALA A 23 9.19 -20.45 8.65
CA ALA A 23 9.87 -19.74 9.73
C ALA A 23 9.31 -18.32 9.88
N ASP A 24 9.24 -17.85 11.13
CA ASP A 24 8.96 -16.45 11.43
C ASP A 24 10.01 -15.55 10.73
N LEU A 25 9.63 -14.33 10.40
CA LEU A 25 10.54 -13.33 9.86
C LEU A 25 10.70 -12.21 10.88
N TYR A 26 11.92 -11.99 11.30
CA TYR A 26 12.30 -10.89 12.19
C TYR A 26 13.07 -9.85 11.40
N GLY A 27 12.99 -8.58 11.83
CA GLY A 27 13.74 -7.52 11.18
C GLY A 27 13.83 -6.24 11.97
N PHE A 28 14.74 -5.36 11.54
CA PHE A 28 14.86 -3.98 12.00
C PHE A 28 15.47 -3.11 10.89
N VAL A 29 15.36 -1.79 11.06
CA VAL A 29 16.02 -0.81 10.19
C VAL A 29 17.24 -0.28 10.92
N ASP A 30 18.41 -0.39 10.32
CA ASP A 30 19.64 0.15 10.89
C ASP A 30 19.75 1.68 10.75
N GLU A 31 20.75 2.28 11.36
CA GLU A 31 20.98 3.74 11.36
C GLU A 31 21.20 4.33 9.96
N GLN A 32 21.58 3.51 8.99
CA GLN A 32 21.75 3.89 7.58
C GLN A 32 20.46 3.74 6.78
N GLY A 33 19.33 3.34 7.43
CA GLY A 33 18.04 3.09 6.79
C GLY A 33 18.00 1.76 6.01
N GLN A 34 18.96 0.84 6.24
CA GLN A 34 18.99 -0.48 5.64
C GLN A 34 18.11 -1.45 6.43
N VAL A 35 17.32 -2.25 5.71
CA VAL A 35 16.50 -3.28 6.34
C VAL A 35 17.34 -4.53 6.55
N ARG A 36 17.38 -5.01 7.79
CA ARG A 36 18.00 -6.29 8.17
C ARG A 36 16.91 -7.29 8.47
N LEU A 37 16.89 -8.42 7.78
CA LEU A 37 15.91 -9.50 7.96
C LEU A 37 16.62 -10.79 8.37
N ALA A 38 15.97 -11.56 9.26
CA ALA A 38 16.45 -12.87 9.70
C ALA A 38 15.26 -13.81 9.97
N ASN A 39 15.48 -15.11 9.89
CA ASN A 39 14.48 -16.12 10.20
C ASN A 39 14.32 -16.37 11.72
N GLU A 40 15.10 -15.70 12.54
CA GLU A 40 15.08 -15.77 13.98
C GLU A 40 15.45 -14.41 14.59
N LYS A 41 15.11 -14.19 15.86
CA LYS A 41 15.48 -12.99 16.59
C LYS A 41 16.96 -13.08 16.99
N LEU A 42 17.82 -12.40 16.21
CA LEU A 42 19.28 -12.43 16.43
C LEU A 42 19.72 -11.56 17.60
N ASP A 43 19.04 -10.43 17.86
CA ASP A 43 19.27 -9.52 18.99
C ASP A 43 18.00 -8.70 19.31
N GLU A 44 18.07 -7.82 20.31
CA GLU A 44 16.94 -7.01 20.78
C GLU A 44 16.36 -6.04 19.73
N ARG A 45 17.11 -5.69 18.71
CA ARG A 45 16.66 -4.82 17.59
C ARG A 45 15.73 -5.57 16.66
N TYR A 46 15.90 -6.91 16.52
CA TYR A 46 15.06 -7.74 15.68
C TYR A 46 13.68 -7.93 16.30
N GLN A 47 12.68 -7.32 15.72
CA GLN A 47 11.28 -7.48 16.09
C GLN A 47 10.60 -8.46 15.14
N LEU A 48 9.58 -9.18 15.64
CA LEU A 48 8.79 -10.08 14.81
C LEU A 48 8.10 -9.27 13.71
N PHE A 49 8.43 -9.58 12.47
CA PHE A 49 7.93 -8.90 11.30
C PHE A 49 6.75 -9.64 10.69
N VAL A 50 6.87 -10.96 10.53
CA VAL A 50 5.85 -11.85 9.99
C VAL A 50 5.87 -13.18 10.72
N LYS A 51 4.71 -13.66 11.18
CA LYS A 51 4.56 -14.98 11.77
C LYS A 51 4.43 -16.06 10.69
N GLY A 52 5.25 -17.11 10.77
CA GLY A 52 5.36 -18.13 9.72
C GLY A 52 4.06 -18.86 9.37
N GLU A 53 3.19 -19.07 10.37
CA GLU A 53 1.95 -19.85 10.24
C GLU A 53 0.90 -19.25 9.30
N HIS A 54 1.00 -17.96 8.95
CA HIS A 54 0.00 -17.25 8.14
C HIS A 54 0.60 -16.56 6.92
N ARG A 55 1.78 -17.00 6.48
CA ARG A 55 2.50 -16.38 5.37
C ARG A 55 1.88 -16.76 4.03
N ASN A 56 0.97 -15.93 3.52
CA ASN A 56 0.68 -15.91 2.09
C ASN A 56 1.52 -14.81 1.42
N GLU A 57 1.76 -14.91 0.12
CA GLU A 57 2.57 -13.92 -0.63
C GLU A 57 2.04 -12.50 -0.50
N PHE A 58 0.72 -12.36 -0.30
CA PHE A 58 0.08 -11.07 -0.14
C PHE A 58 0.37 -10.46 1.24
N GLN A 59 0.30 -11.27 2.30
CA GLN A 59 0.55 -10.79 3.66
C GLN A 59 2.00 -10.30 3.79
N LEU A 60 2.95 -11.03 3.22
CA LEU A 60 4.34 -10.59 3.13
C LEU A 60 4.47 -9.28 2.35
N SER A 61 3.77 -9.12 1.21
CA SER A 61 3.83 -7.90 0.42
C SER A 61 3.15 -6.70 1.09
N SER A 62 2.08 -6.92 1.88
CA SER A 62 1.42 -5.85 2.63
C SER A 62 2.29 -5.32 3.77
N GLU A 63 3.10 -6.19 4.38
CA GLU A 63 4.04 -5.79 5.43
C GLU A 63 5.32 -5.16 4.86
N LEU A 64 5.79 -5.62 3.71
CA LEU A 64 6.96 -5.07 3.03
C LEU A 64 6.75 -3.62 2.53
N LYS A 65 5.50 -3.15 2.39
CA LYS A 65 5.24 -1.74 2.07
C LYS A 65 5.60 -0.78 3.22
N PHE A 66 5.75 -1.30 4.45
CA PHE A 66 6.20 -0.53 5.62
C PHE A 66 7.71 -0.44 5.76
N LEU A 67 8.45 -1.18 4.95
CA LEU A 67 9.90 -1.00 4.89
C LEU A 67 10.22 0.40 4.37
N PRO A 68 11.33 1.02 4.84
CA PRO A 68 11.78 2.28 4.31
C PRO A 68 11.85 2.19 2.78
N ALA A 69 11.23 3.15 2.09
CA ALA A 69 11.29 3.17 0.64
C ALA A 69 12.76 3.23 0.21
N PRO A 70 13.20 2.32 -0.68
CA PRO A 70 14.57 2.28 -1.13
C PRO A 70 14.95 3.58 -1.85
N ASN A 71 16.23 3.85 -1.98
CA ASN A 71 16.70 5.00 -2.74
C ASN A 71 16.34 4.88 -4.23
N ARG A 72 16.19 3.66 -4.73
CA ARG A 72 15.78 3.37 -6.12
C ARG A 72 14.54 2.48 -6.11
N LEU A 73 13.48 2.93 -6.79
CA LEU A 73 12.21 2.22 -6.86
C LEU A 73 12.36 0.80 -7.43
N GLU A 74 13.26 0.61 -8.39
CA GLU A 74 13.50 -0.67 -9.06
C GLU A 74 13.97 -1.77 -8.08
N ASP A 75 14.58 -1.37 -6.96
CA ASP A 75 15.04 -2.30 -5.93
C ASP A 75 13.90 -2.77 -5.02
N HIS A 76 12.77 -2.06 -5.03
CA HIS A 76 11.63 -2.39 -4.18
C HIS A 76 10.91 -3.66 -4.64
N VAL A 77 10.53 -4.50 -3.68
CA VAL A 77 9.87 -5.79 -3.95
C VAL A 77 8.55 -5.63 -4.70
N ILE A 78 7.77 -4.60 -4.37
CA ILE A 78 6.52 -4.28 -5.07
C ILE A 78 6.79 -3.99 -6.55
N PHE A 79 7.82 -3.20 -6.86
CA PHE A 79 8.19 -2.91 -8.25
C PHE A 79 8.54 -4.16 -9.05
N LYS A 80 9.36 -5.04 -8.46
CA LYS A 80 9.71 -6.34 -9.07
C LYS A 80 8.49 -7.25 -9.28
N ARG A 81 7.52 -7.21 -8.36
CA ARG A 81 6.26 -7.95 -8.49
C ARG A 81 5.39 -7.39 -9.61
N LEU A 82 5.27 -6.06 -9.73
CA LEU A 82 4.48 -5.42 -10.78
C LEU A 82 4.96 -5.77 -12.19
N GLN A 83 6.26 -5.96 -12.39
CA GLN A 83 6.81 -6.38 -13.67
C GLN A 83 6.39 -7.79 -14.10
N LYS A 84 5.97 -8.63 -13.14
CA LYS A 84 5.59 -10.04 -13.38
C LYS A 84 4.08 -10.26 -13.41
N THR A 85 3.27 -9.30 -12.94
CA THR A 85 1.82 -9.46 -12.89
C THR A 85 1.13 -8.92 -14.14
N PRO A 86 0.22 -9.68 -14.77
CA PRO A 86 -0.59 -9.18 -15.88
C PRO A 86 -1.69 -8.20 -15.42
N ASN A 87 -1.93 -8.09 -14.12
CA ASN A 87 -3.04 -7.34 -13.56
C ASN A 87 -2.93 -5.83 -13.81
N VAL A 88 -1.71 -5.30 -13.94
CA VAL A 88 -1.51 -3.88 -14.29
C VAL A 88 -2.22 -3.56 -15.61
N MET A 89 -2.01 -4.37 -16.65
CA MET A 89 -2.68 -4.19 -17.94
C MET A 89 -4.18 -4.56 -17.88
N LYS A 90 -4.52 -5.62 -17.17
CA LYS A 90 -5.91 -6.07 -17.00
C LYS A 90 -6.82 -4.99 -16.42
N PHE A 91 -6.35 -4.22 -15.46
CA PHE A 91 -7.15 -3.18 -14.79
C PHE A 91 -6.93 -1.77 -15.33
N GLU A 92 -6.04 -1.58 -16.32
CA GLU A 92 -5.66 -0.28 -16.87
C GLU A 92 -6.88 0.58 -17.25
N SER A 93 -7.73 0.08 -18.15
CA SER A 93 -8.89 0.84 -18.63
C SER A 93 -9.88 1.19 -17.52
N MET A 94 -10.07 0.29 -16.55
CA MET A 94 -10.92 0.53 -15.39
C MET A 94 -10.34 1.65 -14.51
N VAL A 95 -9.05 1.60 -14.23
CA VAL A 95 -8.36 2.61 -13.41
C VAL A 95 -8.41 3.99 -14.09
N LEU A 96 -8.15 4.05 -15.39
CA LEU A 96 -8.25 5.30 -16.18
C LEU A 96 -9.65 5.91 -16.09
N ASN A 97 -10.70 5.10 -16.27
CA ASN A 97 -12.08 5.55 -16.23
C ASN A 97 -12.48 6.08 -14.84
N GLU A 98 -12.12 5.36 -13.76
CA GLU A 98 -12.44 5.81 -12.40
C GLU A 98 -11.64 7.06 -11.99
N ALA A 99 -10.35 7.14 -12.37
CA ALA A 99 -9.55 8.33 -12.16
C ALA A 99 -10.17 9.55 -12.84
N GLN A 100 -10.61 9.42 -14.11
CA GLN A 100 -11.27 10.47 -14.85
C GLN A 100 -12.58 10.93 -14.19
N ARG A 101 -13.42 9.98 -13.73
CA ARG A 101 -14.67 10.27 -13.02
C ARG A 101 -14.45 11.11 -11.77
N GLN A 102 -13.38 10.80 -11.01
CA GLN A 102 -13.05 11.51 -9.78
C GLN A 102 -12.12 12.72 -10.01
N LYS A 103 -11.79 13.05 -11.26
CA LYS A 103 -10.84 14.11 -11.62
C LYS A 103 -9.50 13.95 -10.91
N LEU A 104 -9.01 12.72 -10.84
CA LEU A 104 -7.70 12.35 -10.34
C LEU A 104 -6.73 12.12 -11.48
N ASP A 105 -5.44 12.33 -11.21
CA ASP A 105 -4.40 11.88 -12.14
C ASP A 105 -4.38 10.33 -12.15
N PRO A 106 -4.52 9.68 -13.32
CA PRO A 106 -4.45 8.23 -13.41
C PRO A 106 -3.14 7.64 -12.87
N ALA A 107 -2.03 8.35 -13.03
CA ALA A 107 -0.73 7.91 -12.50
C ALA A 107 -0.74 7.85 -10.96
N LEU A 108 -1.45 8.77 -10.30
CA LEU A 108 -1.63 8.76 -8.86
C LEU A 108 -2.46 7.54 -8.41
N VAL A 109 -3.58 7.27 -9.08
CA VAL A 109 -4.42 6.11 -8.74
C VAL A 109 -3.65 4.81 -8.93
N LYS A 110 -2.89 4.68 -10.03
CA LYS A 110 -1.99 3.55 -10.27
C LYS A 110 -0.95 3.38 -9.15
N ALA A 111 -0.37 4.48 -8.70
CA ALA A 111 0.63 4.46 -7.62
C ALA A 111 0.04 3.98 -6.30
N VAL A 112 -1.15 4.44 -5.95
CA VAL A 112 -1.86 3.98 -4.75
C VAL A 112 -2.17 2.47 -4.86
N ILE A 113 -2.75 1.99 -5.97
CA ILE A 113 -3.04 0.56 -6.18
C ILE A 113 -1.75 -0.28 -6.11
N ALA A 114 -0.66 0.21 -6.68
CA ALA A 114 0.63 -0.49 -6.64
C ALA A 114 1.10 -0.72 -5.20
N VAL A 115 1.03 0.30 -4.36
CA VAL A 115 1.49 0.22 -2.97
C VAL A 115 0.48 -0.52 -2.10
N GLU A 116 -0.83 -0.35 -2.33
CA GLU A 116 -1.87 -0.98 -1.51
C GLU A 116 -1.93 -2.50 -1.69
N SER A 117 -1.89 -2.99 -2.92
CA SER A 117 -2.13 -4.40 -3.21
C SER A 117 -1.14 -5.04 -4.20
N ALA A 118 -0.20 -4.26 -4.76
CA ALA A 118 0.57 -4.69 -5.93
C ALA A 118 -0.34 -5.21 -7.07
N TYR A 119 -1.50 -4.57 -7.26
CA TYR A 119 -2.54 -4.95 -8.22
C TYR A 119 -3.19 -6.32 -7.97
N ASP A 120 -3.18 -6.82 -6.74
CA ASP A 120 -3.91 -8.03 -6.36
C ASP A 120 -5.35 -7.69 -5.95
N PRO A 121 -6.38 -8.08 -6.75
CA PRO A 121 -7.77 -7.79 -6.42
C PRO A 121 -8.30 -8.62 -5.25
N ALA A 122 -7.63 -9.73 -4.91
CA ALA A 122 -8.01 -10.60 -3.80
C ALA A 122 -7.30 -10.26 -2.49
N ALA A 123 -6.54 -9.18 -2.49
CA ALA A 123 -5.77 -8.74 -1.35
C ALA A 123 -6.64 -8.46 -0.11
N VAL A 124 -6.27 -9.04 1.04
CA VAL A 124 -6.92 -8.80 2.33
C VAL A 124 -5.85 -8.55 3.39
N SER A 125 -5.89 -7.39 4.04
CA SER A 125 -4.95 -7.06 5.11
C SER A 125 -5.40 -7.61 6.48
N PRO A 126 -4.49 -7.75 7.45
CA PRO A 126 -4.85 -8.13 8.82
C PRO A 126 -5.85 -7.16 9.49
N LYS A 127 -5.89 -5.91 9.02
CA LYS A 127 -6.83 -4.88 9.50
C LYS A 127 -8.18 -4.90 8.75
N GLY A 128 -8.42 -5.92 7.91
CA GLY A 128 -9.66 -6.07 7.15
C GLY A 128 -9.79 -5.17 5.93
N ALA A 129 -8.72 -4.53 5.47
CA ALA A 129 -8.72 -3.80 4.20
C ALA A 129 -8.72 -4.80 3.04
N VAL A 130 -9.48 -4.52 1.97
CA VAL A 130 -9.75 -5.45 0.87
C VAL A 130 -9.47 -4.82 -0.48
N GLY A 131 -8.94 -5.63 -1.41
CA GLY A 131 -8.91 -5.37 -2.84
C GLY A 131 -7.81 -4.42 -3.30
N LEU A 132 -7.96 -3.94 -4.54
CA LEU A 132 -6.94 -3.17 -5.25
C LEU A 132 -6.47 -1.92 -4.51
N MET A 133 -7.39 -1.18 -3.90
CA MET A 133 -7.11 0.06 -3.16
C MET A 133 -7.21 -0.11 -1.63
N GLN A 134 -7.25 -1.37 -1.15
CA GLN A 134 -7.28 -1.70 0.29
C GLN A 134 -8.32 -0.88 1.05
N VAL A 135 -9.56 -0.92 0.57
CA VAL A 135 -10.67 -0.22 1.21
C VAL A 135 -11.09 -0.97 2.47
N ILE A 136 -11.19 -0.27 3.61
CA ILE A 136 -11.69 -0.85 4.86
C ILE A 136 -13.24 -0.79 4.92
N PRO A 137 -13.90 -1.66 5.70
CA PRO A 137 -15.38 -1.70 5.79
C PRO A 137 -16.03 -0.35 6.09
N GLY A 138 -15.50 0.44 7.02
CA GLY A 138 -16.04 1.76 7.35
C GLY A 138 -15.94 2.76 6.19
N THR A 139 -14.86 2.70 5.40
CA THR A 139 -14.73 3.50 4.17
C THR A 139 -15.71 2.98 3.11
N ALA A 140 -15.86 1.68 2.96
CA ALA A 140 -16.82 1.08 2.03
C ALA A 140 -18.24 1.55 2.33
N GLU A 141 -18.66 1.55 3.58
CA GLU A 141 -19.95 2.05 4.03
C GLU A 141 -20.14 3.54 3.72
N ARG A 142 -19.15 4.38 4.08
CA ARG A 142 -19.15 5.83 3.83
C ARG A 142 -19.38 6.17 2.35
N TYR A 143 -18.79 5.40 1.45
CA TYR A 143 -18.84 5.62 0.01
C TYR A 143 -19.85 4.74 -0.72
N GLY A 144 -20.67 3.96 -0.01
CA GLY A 144 -21.71 3.12 -0.58
C GLY A 144 -21.16 2.00 -1.46
N VAL A 145 -19.98 1.48 -1.14
CA VAL A 145 -19.35 0.34 -1.81
C VAL A 145 -20.09 -0.93 -1.38
N ARG A 146 -20.84 -1.55 -2.30
CA ARG A 146 -21.65 -2.72 -1.99
C ARG A 146 -20.87 -4.03 -2.00
N LYS A 147 -19.89 -4.13 -2.90
CA LYS A 147 -19.06 -5.32 -3.10
C LYS A 147 -17.60 -4.94 -2.97
N ILE A 148 -17.11 -4.86 -1.75
CA ILE A 148 -15.74 -4.39 -1.46
C ILE A 148 -14.66 -5.22 -2.16
N ALA A 149 -14.91 -6.51 -2.42
CA ALA A 149 -14.01 -7.41 -3.14
C ALA A 149 -14.15 -7.33 -4.68
N ASP A 150 -15.19 -6.65 -5.20
CA ASP A 150 -15.30 -6.39 -6.64
C ASP A 150 -14.29 -5.30 -7.03
N PRO A 151 -13.40 -5.54 -8.02
CA PRO A 151 -12.37 -4.58 -8.37
C PRO A 151 -12.90 -3.19 -8.76
N ARG A 152 -14.04 -3.13 -9.46
CA ARG A 152 -14.64 -1.85 -9.90
C ARG A 152 -15.22 -1.08 -8.73
N ASP A 153 -16.01 -1.74 -7.87
CA ASP A 153 -16.59 -1.14 -6.68
C ASP A 153 -15.49 -0.67 -5.73
N ASN A 154 -14.43 -1.47 -5.58
CA ASN A 154 -13.28 -1.16 -4.75
C ASN A 154 -12.53 0.09 -5.23
N VAL A 155 -12.17 0.14 -6.52
CA VAL A 155 -11.47 1.30 -7.11
C VAL A 155 -12.38 2.54 -7.09
N ASN A 156 -13.69 2.39 -7.32
CA ASN A 156 -14.63 3.50 -7.20
C ASN A 156 -14.65 4.09 -5.78
N GLY A 157 -14.75 3.25 -4.75
CA GLY A 157 -14.73 3.71 -3.35
C GLY A 157 -13.40 4.34 -2.96
N GLY A 158 -12.29 3.68 -3.29
CA GLY A 158 -10.95 4.16 -2.97
C GLY A 158 -10.60 5.50 -3.66
N THR A 159 -10.98 5.67 -4.92
CA THR A 159 -10.75 6.92 -5.65
C THR A 159 -11.61 8.08 -5.13
N ARG A 160 -12.85 7.82 -4.71
CA ARG A 160 -13.70 8.83 -4.06
C ARG A 160 -13.11 9.27 -2.73
N TYR A 161 -12.65 8.33 -1.91
CA TYR A 161 -11.97 8.66 -0.66
C TYR A 161 -10.69 9.48 -0.91
N LEU A 162 -9.86 9.06 -1.87
CA LEU A 162 -8.65 9.81 -2.24
C LEU A 162 -8.98 11.24 -2.74
N ARG A 163 -10.08 11.40 -3.49
CA ARG A 163 -10.55 12.72 -3.95
C ARG A 163 -10.95 13.61 -2.76
N ASP A 164 -11.72 13.08 -1.84
CA ASP A 164 -12.16 13.82 -0.66
C ASP A 164 -10.97 14.24 0.22
N LEU A 165 -9.96 13.38 0.36
CA LEU A 165 -8.72 13.71 1.07
C LEU A 165 -7.94 14.85 0.38
N LEU A 166 -7.83 14.82 -0.94
CA LEU A 166 -7.20 15.91 -1.69
C LEU A 166 -7.98 17.23 -1.55
N ASP A 167 -9.30 17.18 -1.51
CA ASP A 167 -10.12 18.36 -1.27
C ASP A 167 -9.96 18.86 0.18
N LEU A 168 -9.98 17.96 1.16
CA LEU A 168 -9.78 18.26 2.57
C LEU A 168 -8.43 18.97 2.83
N PHE A 169 -7.36 18.44 2.24
CA PHE A 169 -6.01 18.98 2.39
C PHE A 169 -5.62 19.99 1.29
N LYS A 170 -6.61 20.59 0.61
CA LYS A 170 -6.42 21.69 -0.35
C LYS A 170 -5.43 21.38 -1.47
N GLY A 171 -5.39 20.11 -1.90
CA GLY A 171 -4.50 19.62 -2.96
C GLY A 171 -3.09 19.26 -2.48
N ASP A 172 -2.81 19.29 -1.18
CA ASP A 172 -1.55 18.76 -0.65
C ASP A 172 -1.56 17.25 -0.77
N LEU A 173 -0.82 16.74 -1.77
CA LEU A 173 -0.78 15.34 -2.10
C LEU A 173 -0.19 14.49 -0.97
N GLN A 174 0.86 14.98 -0.31
CA GLN A 174 1.51 14.21 0.75
C GLN A 174 0.60 14.06 1.97
N LEU A 175 -0.15 15.11 2.31
CA LEU A 175 -1.15 15.02 3.39
C LEU A 175 -2.33 14.15 3.01
N ALA A 176 -2.80 14.20 1.76
CA ALA A 176 -3.85 13.31 1.28
C ALA A 176 -3.42 11.84 1.34
N LEU A 177 -2.20 11.51 0.93
CA LEU A 177 -1.65 10.16 1.04
C LEU A 177 -1.45 9.72 2.49
N ALA A 178 -0.99 10.64 3.36
CA ALA A 178 -0.90 10.35 4.79
C ALA A 178 -2.29 10.08 5.40
N GLY A 179 -3.30 10.83 4.99
CA GLY A 179 -4.70 10.63 5.38
C GLY A 179 -5.28 9.31 4.84
N TYR A 180 -4.89 8.90 3.65
CA TYR A 180 -5.31 7.63 3.06
C TYR A 180 -4.81 6.43 3.89
N ASN A 181 -3.55 6.47 4.31
CA ASN A 181 -2.93 5.40 5.08
C ASN A 181 -3.28 5.41 6.58
N ALA A 182 -3.21 6.59 7.21
CA ALA A 182 -3.37 6.73 8.66
C ALA A 182 -4.76 7.21 9.11
N GLY A 183 -5.63 7.54 8.14
CA GLY A 183 -6.88 8.23 8.39
C GLY A 183 -6.71 9.76 8.48
N GLU A 184 -7.71 10.50 7.97
CA GLU A 184 -7.71 11.98 7.99
C GLU A 184 -7.65 12.56 9.40
N GLY A 185 -8.26 11.88 10.38
CA GLY A 185 -8.23 12.29 11.78
C GLY A 185 -6.83 12.35 12.37
N ALA A 186 -5.97 11.40 12.00
CA ALA A 186 -4.58 11.40 12.43
C ALA A 186 -3.82 12.62 11.89
N VAL A 187 -3.96 12.93 10.60
CA VAL A 187 -3.30 14.09 9.99
C VAL A 187 -3.76 15.40 10.63
N ILE A 188 -5.08 15.54 10.88
CA ILE A 188 -5.65 16.71 11.55
C ILE A 188 -5.11 16.86 12.98
N LYS A 189 -5.09 15.76 13.75
CA LYS A 189 -4.52 15.71 15.10
C LYS A 189 -3.06 16.18 15.14
N TYR A 190 -2.29 15.88 14.10
CA TYR A 190 -0.91 16.34 13.95
C TYR A 190 -0.80 17.68 13.20
N GLN A 191 -1.85 18.53 13.32
CA GLN A 191 -1.85 19.91 12.82
C GLN A 191 -1.57 20.02 11.31
N ASN A 192 -2.20 19.13 10.52
CA ASN A 192 -1.99 19.01 9.08
C ASN A 192 -0.51 18.80 8.72
N ARG A 193 0.13 17.88 9.42
CA ARG A 193 1.45 17.36 9.12
C ARG A 193 1.37 15.86 8.96
N ILE A 194 2.31 15.28 8.22
CA ILE A 194 2.43 13.82 8.16
C ILE A 194 2.70 13.31 9.58
N PRO A 195 1.84 12.42 10.12
CA PRO A 195 2.06 11.86 11.45
C PRO A 195 3.43 11.19 11.56
N PRO A 196 4.09 11.21 12.73
CA PRO A 196 5.39 10.58 12.93
C PRO A 196 5.26 9.05 13.06
N PHE A 197 4.41 8.44 12.25
CA PHE A 197 4.24 7.01 12.14
C PHE A 197 5.17 6.49 11.05
N PRO A 198 6.13 5.59 11.37
CA PRO A 198 7.08 5.06 10.40
C PRO A 198 6.39 4.46 9.18
N GLU A 199 5.28 3.73 9.38
CA GLU A 199 4.44 3.17 8.33
C GLU A 199 3.94 4.26 7.37
N THR A 200 3.34 5.32 7.90
CA THR A 200 2.74 6.39 7.08
C THR A 200 3.80 7.17 6.32
N GLN A 201 4.94 7.45 6.96
CA GLN A 201 6.06 8.14 6.30
C GLN A 201 6.64 7.31 5.15
N ALA A 202 6.82 6.00 5.36
CA ALA A 202 7.29 5.09 4.32
C ALA A 202 6.26 4.97 3.17
N TYR A 203 4.97 4.87 3.51
CA TYR A 203 3.88 4.81 2.55
C TYR A 203 3.86 6.04 1.64
N VAL A 204 3.84 7.25 2.22
CA VAL A 204 3.84 8.50 1.45
C VAL A 204 5.01 8.55 0.49
N LYS A 205 6.22 8.26 0.98
CA LYS A 205 7.43 8.25 0.16
C LYS A 205 7.32 7.24 -0.99
N LEU A 206 6.85 6.04 -0.71
CA LEU A 206 6.75 4.97 -1.71
C LEU A 206 5.69 5.27 -2.78
N VAL A 207 4.50 5.76 -2.37
CA VAL A 207 3.47 6.16 -3.35
C VAL A 207 3.97 7.28 -4.24
N MET A 208 4.69 8.26 -3.69
CA MET A 208 5.28 9.35 -4.48
C MET A 208 6.30 8.86 -5.51
N GLN A 209 7.13 7.88 -5.16
CA GLN A 209 8.08 7.26 -6.11
C GLN A 209 7.35 6.52 -7.25
N PHE A 210 6.29 5.75 -6.93
CA PHE A 210 5.45 5.11 -7.94
C PHE A 210 4.69 6.12 -8.80
N TYR A 211 4.21 7.20 -8.20
CA TYR A 211 3.53 8.27 -8.94
C TYR A 211 4.47 8.93 -9.95
N GLU A 212 5.69 9.25 -9.55
CA GLU A 212 6.73 9.77 -10.45
C GLU A 212 7.03 8.77 -11.58
N HIS A 213 7.15 7.49 -11.26
CA HIS A 213 7.38 6.43 -12.24
C HIS A 213 6.23 6.33 -13.27
N PHE A 214 4.97 6.28 -12.83
CA PHE A 214 3.81 6.16 -13.71
C PHE A 214 3.50 7.44 -14.50
N SER A 215 3.94 8.59 -14.03
CA SER A 215 3.85 9.87 -14.74
C SER A 215 4.89 10.04 -15.87
N GLY A 216 5.70 9.02 -16.12
CA GLY A 216 6.78 9.07 -17.11
C GLY A 216 7.98 9.90 -16.66
N GLY A 217 8.23 9.95 -15.35
CA GLY A 217 9.25 10.80 -14.77
C GLY A 217 8.93 12.25 -15.08
N LEU A 218 8.02 12.85 -14.33
CA LEU A 218 7.74 14.28 -14.45
C LEU A 218 9.05 15.03 -14.61
N LYS A 219 9.19 15.77 -15.71
CA LYS A 219 10.30 16.70 -15.94
C LYS A 219 10.68 17.28 -14.61
N LYS A 220 11.91 17.01 -14.16
CA LYS A 220 12.52 17.54 -12.95
C LYS A 220 11.92 18.92 -12.66
N MET A 221 10.91 18.98 -11.80
CA MET A 221 10.44 20.27 -11.30
C MET A 221 11.57 20.79 -10.42
N THR A 222 12.46 21.56 -11.05
CA THR A 222 13.38 22.45 -10.36
C THR A 222 12.56 23.58 -9.76
N SER A 223 11.84 23.33 -8.71
CA SER A 223 11.46 24.37 -7.79
C SER A 223 12.45 24.36 -6.64
N LYS A 224 13.26 25.39 -6.63
CA LYS A 224 14.35 25.60 -5.69
C LYS A 224 13.83 25.99 -4.29
N ASP A 225 12.50 25.93 -4.04
CA ASP A 225 11.97 26.54 -2.82
C ASP A 225 10.54 26.09 -2.45
N ASP A 226 10.21 24.80 -2.52
CA ASP A 226 9.03 24.34 -1.79
C ASP A 226 9.09 22.84 -1.49
N SER A 227 9.13 22.49 -0.21
CA SER A 227 9.08 21.09 0.27
C SER A 227 7.68 20.47 0.12
N ARG A 228 6.74 21.15 -0.55
CA ARG A 228 5.36 20.73 -0.75
C ARG A 228 5.02 20.68 -2.23
N ILE A 229 4.81 19.48 -2.75
CA ILE A 229 4.28 19.28 -4.11
C ILE A 229 2.79 19.54 -4.08
N ARG A 230 2.34 20.62 -4.73
CA ARG A 230 0.92 20.86 -5.01
C ARG A 230 0.58 20.31 -6.37
N VAL A 231 -0.36 19.39 -6.43
CA VAL A 231 -0.91 18.91 -7.68
C VAL A 231 -1.95 19.90 -8.17
N THR A 232 -1.63 20.60 -9.26
CA THR A 232 -2.63 21.41 -9.97
C THR A 232 -3.48 20.47 -10.83
N LEU A 233 -4.69 20.20 -10.37
CA LEU A 233 -5.63 19.36 -11.13
C LEU A 233 -6.15 20.15 -12.33
N PRO A 234 -6.07 19.62 -13.56
CA PRO A 234 -6.65 20.28 -14.73
C PRO A 234 -8.18 20.37 -14.57
N GLY A 235 -8.75 21.55 -14.67
CA GLY A 235 -10.19 21.74 -14.89
C GLY A 235 -11.00 22.47 -13.84
N ARG A 236 -10.42 23.12 -12.84
CA ARG A 236 -11.18 24.03 -11.97
C ARG A 236 -11.23 25.45 -12.54
N ARG A 237 -12.35 25.82 -13.19
CA ARG A 237 -12.78 27.22 -13.14
C ARG A 237 -13.21 27.51 -11.70
N ASN A 238 -12.80 28.70 -11.19
CA ASN A 238 -13.14 29.19 -9.86
C ASN A 238 -14.66 29.10 -9.59
N MET A 239 -15.09 28.02 -8.95
CA MET A 239 -16.38 28.00 -8.28
C MET A 239 -16.14 28.25 -6.80
N PRO A 240 -16.90 29.13 -6.15
CA PRO A 240 -16.78 29.33 -4.71
C PRO A 240 -17.15 28.00 -4.02
N LEU A 241 -16.21 27.48 -3.25
CA LEU A 241 -16.39 26.26 -2.49
C LEU A 241 -17.18 26.54 -1.22
N SER A 242 -18.30 25.87 -1.08
CA SER A 242 -18.85 25.55 0.23
C SER A 242 -18.04 24.39 0.85
N SER A 243 -16.74 24.64 1.10
CA SER A 243 -15.82 23.64 1.64
C SER A 243 -16.05 23.34 3.12
N GLU A 244 -16.72 24.25 3.83
CA GLU A 244 -16.94 24.12 5.28
C GLU A 244 -17.91 22.99 5.63
N GLY A 245 -18.97 22.78 4.84
CA GLY A 245 -19.93 21.71 5.11
C GLY A 245 -19.37 20.30 4.93
N ARG A 246 -18.55 20.12 3.90
CA ARG A 246 -18.00 18.78 3.58
C ARG A 246 -16.84 18.39 4.52
N ALA A 247 -16.02 19.38 4.91
CA ALA A 247 -14.96 19.16 5.89
C ALA A 247 -15.53 18.84 7.28
N ALA A 248 -16.60 19.54 7.69
CA ALA A 248 -17.29 19.29 8.96
C ALA A 248 -17.95 17.90 8.98
N GLU A 249 -18.52 17.45 7.85
CA GLU A 249 -19.12 16.11 7.73
C GLU A 249 -18.05 15.01 7.82
N LEU A 250 -16.89 15.17 7.19
CA LEU A 250 -15.78 14.22 7.28
C LEU A 250 -15.22 14.13 8.70
N ILE A 251 -15.05 15.26 9.37
CA ILE A 251 -14.57 15.33 10.76
C ILE A 251 -15.59 14.73 11.72
N GLY A 252 -16.89 15.05 11.56
CA GLY A 252 -17.97 14.51 12.40
C GLY A 252 -18.12 12.99 12.29
N ARG A 253 -17.89 12.43 11.11
CA ARG A 253 -17.95 10.97 10.89
C ARG A 253 -16.72 10.23 11.43
N ALA A 254 -15.53 10.85 11.37
CA ALA A 254 -14.31 10.27 11.95
C ALA A 254 -14.40 10.17 13.48
N SER A 255 -14.94 11.19 14.15
CA SER A 255 -15.08 11.20 15.62
C SER A 255 -16.06 10.16 16.15
N ASN A 256 -17.12 9.80 15.36
CA ASN A 256 -18.07 8.78 15.75
C ASN A 256 -17.56 7.35 15.55
N ALA A 257 -16.59 7.13 14.65
CA ALA A 257 -16.00 5.82 14.44
C ALA A 257 -15.03 5.43 15.57
N ASP A 258 -14.37 6.42 16.18
CA ASP A 258 -13.44 6.21 17.30
C ASP A 258 -14.15 6.08 18.67
N ALA A 259 -15.42 6.52 18.76
CA ALA A 259 -16.20 6.43 20.00
C ALA A 259 -16.88 5.06 20.19
N GLN A 260 -16.82 4.14 19.20
CA GLN A 260 -17.40 2.81 19.25
C GLN A 260 -16.36 1.68 19.32
N LYS A 261 -15.13 1.98 19.66
CA LYS A 261 -14.08 1.04 20.03
C LYS A 261 -13.67 1.34 21.47
#